data_ca806a7d8b7ecc8e093216b52207d274
#
_entry.id   ca806a7d8b7ecc8e093216b52207d274
#
_cell.length_a   1.000
_cell.length_b   1.000
_cell.length_c   1.000
_cell.angle_alpha   90.00
_cell.angle_beta   90.00
_cell.angle_gamma   90.00
#
_symmetry.space_group_name_H-M   'P 1'
#
loop_
_entity.id
_entity.type
_entity.pdbx_description
1 polymer ?
#
loop_
_entity_poly.entity_id
_entity_poly.type
_entity_poly.pdbx_seq_one_letter_code
_entity_poly.pdbx_strand_id
1 'polypeptide(L)'
;MENLKAIIESLLLVAAAPLSVDRIQVLLPQADSREIRAALQRLASEYSERNGGFVIREVAGGYQFRTQPQYREVVKKMLQPSPVRLSRAALETLAIIAYKQPIIRHDIEQIRGVDSGGILRMLLDRKLVRVLGRRE
;
A
#
# COMPACT_ATOMS: atom_id res chain seq x y z
N MET A 1 28.83 1.16 17.25
CA MET A 1 27.54 0.89 17.89
C MET A 1 27.26 -0.60 17.85
N GLU A 2 27.02 -1.16 19.00
CA GLU A 2 26.69 -2.59 19.09
C GLU A 2 25.35 -2.89 18.44
N ASN A 3 25.27 -4.04 17.76
CA ASN A 3 24.06 -4.52 17.14
C ASN A 3 23.46 -3.59 16.07
N LEU A 4 24.27 -2.68 15.52
CA LEU A 4 23.79 -1.74 14.50
C LEU A 4 23.12 -2.46 13.33
N LYS A 5 23.74 -3.53 12.83
CA LYS A 5 23.22 -4.31 11.71
C LYS A 5 21.82 -4.89 12.04
N ALA A 6 21.66 -5.46 13.24
CA ALA A 6 20.38 -6.03 13.66
C ALA A 6 19.32 -4.95 13.85
N ILE A 7 19.69 -3.79 14.38
CA ILE A 7 18.77 -2.67 14.54
C ILE A 7 18.28 -2.18 13.17
N ILE A 8 19.19 -1.99 12.22
CA ILE A 8 18.83 -1.57 10.87
C ILE A 8 17.94 -2.59 10.18
N GLU A 9 18.27 -3.87 10.33
CA GLU A 9 17.44 -4.95 9.81
C GLU A 9 16.00 -4.86 10.33
N SER A 10 15.85 -4.61 11.63
CA SER A 10 14.54 -4.43 12.25
C SER A 10 13.78 -3.24 11.68
N LEU A 11 14.47 -2.13 11.46
CA LEU A 11 13.87 -0.93 10.86
C LEU A 11 13.39 -1.20 9.44
N LEU A 12 14.20 -1.90 8.65
CA LEU A 12 13.83 -2.27 7.27
C LEU A 12 12.59 -3.18 7.25
N LEU A 13 12.49 -4.08 8.21
CA LEU A 13 11.37 -5.01 8.28
C LEU A 13 10.03 -4.28 8.49
N VAL A 14 10.01 -3.24 9.31
CA VAL A 14 8.78 -2.52 9.63
C VAL A 14 8.53 -1.31 8.72
N ALA A 15 9.51 -0.94 7.90
CA ALA A 15 9.40 0.24 7.04
C ALA A 15 8.36 0.01 5.92
N ALA A 16 7.44 0.96 5.76
CA ALA A 16 6.43 0.92 4.71
C ALA A 16 6.95 1.43 3.36
N ALA A 17 8.09 2.11 3.36
CA ALA A 17 8.71 2.72 2.18
C ALA A 17 10.22 2.56 2.26
N PRO A 18 10.96 2.75 1.15
CA PRO A 18 12.41 2.69 1.19
C PRO A 18 12.98 3.65 2.24
N LEU A 19 13.95 3.15 3.01
CA LEU A 19 14.52 3.88 4.14
C LEU A 19 15.91 4.38 3.76
N SER A 20 16.09 5.71 3.78
CA SER A 20 17.37 6.34 3.42
C SER A 20 18.37 6.26 4.57
N VAL A 21 19.65 6.40 4.23
CA VAL A 21 20.72 6.50 5.22
C VAL A 21 20.47 7.69 6.16
N ASP A 22 20.05 8.82 5.61
CA ASP A 22 19.78 10.03 6.39
C ASP A 22 18.65 9.80 7.39
N ARG A 23 17.60 9.12 7.00
CA ARG A 23 16.50 8.79 7.90
C ARG A 23 16.93 7.85 9.01
N ILE A 24 17.74 6.84 8.68
CA ILE A 24 18.30 5.92 9.67
C ILE A 24 19.17 6.67 10.67
N GLN A 25 19.97 7.61 10.19
CA GLN A 25 20.85 8.41 11.05
C GLN A 25 20.04 9.29 12.02
N VAL A 26 18.92 9.84 11.58
CA VAL A 26 18.02 10.60 12.45
C VAL A 26 17.47 9.70 13.58
N LEU A 27 17.15 8.45 13.25
CA LEU A 27 16.65 7.49 14.24
C LEU A 27 17.75 6.94 15.14
N LEU A 28 18.99 6.90 14.66
CA LEU A 28 20.15 6.35 15.36
C LEU A 28 21.27 7.39 15.39
N PRO A 29 21.12 8.46 16.19
CA PRO A 29 22.10 9.55 16.18
C PRO A 29 23.49 9.14 16.67
N GLN A 30 23.63 8.01 17.36
CA GLN A 30 24.93 7.49 17.82
C GLN A 30 25.76 6.85 16.70
N ALA A 31 25.13 6.48 15.58
CA ALA A 31 25.81 5.88 14.44
C ALA A 31 26.10 6.94 13.40
N ASP A 32 27.28 6.91 12.78
CA ASP A 32 27.55 7.81 11.68
C ASP A 32 27.10 7.19 10.35
N SER A 33 27.00 8.02 9.31
CA SER A 33 26.51 7.59 8.01
C SER A 33 27.38 6.48 7.38
N ARG A 34 28.67 6.48 7.66
CA ARG A 34 29.59 5.46 7.14
C ARG A 34 29.30 4.09 7.76
N GLU A 35 29.10 4.05 9.08
CA GLU A 35 28.70 2.83 9.79
C GLU A 35 27.38 2.30 9.28
N ILE A 36 26.41 3.17 9.08
CA ILE A 36 25.07 2.81 8.57
C ILE A 36 25.20 2.21 7.16
N ARG A 37 25.94 2.84 6.27
CA ARG A 37 26.16 2.33 4.91
C ARG A 37 26.84 0.98 4.91
N ALA A 38 27.86 0.81 5.75
CA ALA A 38 28.58 -0.46 5.87
C ALA A 38 27.64 -1.57 6.36
N ALA A 39 26.78 -1.28 7.33
CA ALA A 39 25.81 -2.23 7.85
C ALA A 39 24.77 -2.61 6.78
N LEU A 40 24.28 -1.65 6.01
CA LEU A 40 23.33 -1.90 4.93
C LEU A 40 23.93 -2.76 3.83
N GLN A 41 25.19 -2.51 3.44
CA GLN A 41 25.88 -3.32 2.44
C GLN A 41 26.09 -4.76 2.93
N ARG A 42 26.41 -4.92 4.20
CA ARG A 42 26.58 -6.24 4.81
C ARG A 42 25.27 -7.01 4.83
N LEU A 43 24.18 -6.35 5.25
CA LEU A 43 22.84 -6.95 5.23
C LEU A 43 22.44 -7.35 3.81
N ALA A 44 22.63 -6.45 2.84
CA ALA A 44 22.30 -6.74 1.45
C ALA A 44 23.04 -7.98 0.93
N SER A 45 24.34 -8.10 1.25
CA SER A 45 25.15 -9.26 0.89
C SER A 45 24.65 -10.54 1.56
N GLU A 46 24.36 -10.48 2.85
CA GLU A 46 23.88 -11.64 3.60
C GLU A 46 22.55 -12.18 3.05
N TYR A 47 21.61 -11.28 2.76
CA TYR A 47 20.33 -11.67 2.20
C TYR A 47 20.46 -12.16 0.76
N SER A 48 21.36 -11.60 -0.03
CA SER A 48 21.64 -12.09 -1.38
C SER A 48 22.25 -13.50 -1.37
N GLU A 49 23.23 -13.72 -0.51
CA GLU A 49 23.94 -15.01 -0.38
C GLU A 49 23.03 -16.12 0.15
N ARG A 50 22.08 -15.77 0.98
CA ARG A 50 21.10 -16.71 1.52
C ARG A 50 20.25 -17.35 0.42
N ASN A 51 20.07 -16.67 -0.70
CA ASN A 51 19.28 -17.14 -1.84
C ASN A 51 17.85 -17.54 -1.44
N GLY A 52 17.25 -16.72 -0.57
CA GLY A 52 15.88 -16.94 -0.08
C GLY A 52 14.83 -16.23 -0.92
N GLY A 53 13.62 -16.12 -0.36
CA GLY A 53 12.49 -15.51 -1.05
C GLY A 53 12.51 -14.00 -1.14
N PHE A 54 13.32 -13.33 -0.33
CA PHE A 54 13.41 -11.87 -0.33
C PHE A 54 14.83 -11.40 -0.11
N VAL A 55 15.11 -10.18 -0.54
CA VAL A 55 16.42 -9.54 -0.49
C VAL A 55 16.25 -8.08 -0.08
N ILE A 56 17.38 -7.41 0.18
CA ILE A 56 17.41 -5.97 0.40
C ILE A 56 17.84 -5.31 -0.90
N ARG A 57 17.04 -4.34 -1.37
CA ARG A 57 17.34 -3.59 -2.58
C ARG A 57 17.44 -2.10 -2.29
N GLU A 58 18.32 -1.44 -3.01
CA GLU A 58 18.40 0.02 -3.03
C GLU A 58 17.40 0.54 -4.05
N VAL A 59 16.43 1.33 -3.59
CA VAL A 59 15.32 1.82 -4.41
C VAL A 59 15.02 3.27 -4.01
N ALA A 60 14.93 4.17 -4.99
CA ALA A 60 14.52 5.56 -4.77
C ALA A 60 15.31 6.26 -3.65
N GLY A 61 16.62 6.07 -3.63
CA GLY A 61 17.51 6.68 -2.65
C GLY A 61 17.46 6.06 -1.25
N GLY A 62 16.82 4.92 -1.08
CA GLY A 62 16.73 4.20 0.17
C GLY A 62 16.88 2.70 0.00
N TYR A 63 16.71 1.98 1.09
CA TYR A 63 16.82 0.52 1.12
C TYR A 63 15.50 -0.09 1.58
N GLN A 64 15.16 -1.24 1.03
CA GLN A 64 13.90 -1.89 1.30
C GLN A 64 14.02 -3.39 1.10
N PHE A 65 13.31 -4.17 1.92
CA PHE A 65 13.11 -5.59 1.64
C PHE A 65 12.19 -5.74 0.44
N ARG A 66 12.58 -6.60 -0.50
CA ARG A 66 11.81 -6.91 -1.69
C ARG A 66 11.83 -8.41 -1.94
N THR A 67 10.70 -8.95 -2.39
CA THR A 67 10.66 -10.36 -2.83
C THR A 67 11.50 -10.53 -4.09
N GLN A 68 12.03 -11.75 -4.27
CA GLN A 68 12.81 -12.07 -5.46
C GLN A 68 11.93 -12.02 -6.72
N PRO A 69 12.43 -11.45 -7.83
CA PRO A 69 11.64 -11.35 -9.08
C PRO A 69 11.12 -12.68 -9.62
N GLN A 70 11.85 -13.77 -9.38
CA GLN A 70 11.45 -15.09 -9.85
C GLN A 70 10.17 -15.61 -9.20
N TYR A 71 9.75 -15.02 -8.07
CA TYR A 71 8.52 -15.42 -7.37
C TYR A 71 7.37 -14.43 -7.58
N ARG A 72 7.53 -13.53 -8.53
CA ARG A 72 6.55 -12.46 -8.81
C ARG A 72 5.13 -13.00 -9.01
N GLU A 73 4.99 -14.06 -9.80
CA GLU A 73 3.67 -14.56 -10.16
C GLU A 73 2.90 -15.11 -8.96
N VAL A 74 3.59 -15.86 -8.08
CA VAL A 74 2.98 -16.38 -6.85
C VAL A 74 2.62 -15.27 -5.89
N VAL A 75 3.52 -14.32 -5.70
CA VAL A 75 3.30 -13.16 -4.82
C VAL A 75 2.12 -12.32 -5.32
N LYS A 76 2.05 -12.11 -6.62
CA LYS A 76 0.96 -11.36 -7.26
C LYS A 76 -0.39 -12.01 -7.02
N LYS A 77 -0.47 -13.34 -7.09
CA LYS A 77 -1.72 -14.08 -6.81
C LYS A 77 -2.21 -13.82 -5.39
N MET A 78 -1.29 -13.80 -4.42
CA MET A 78 -1.64 -13.53 -3.03
C MET A 78 -2.12 -12.10 -2.83
N LEU A 79 -1.50 -11.13 -3.49
CA LEU A 79 -1.79 -9.70 -3.33
C LEU A 79 -2.96 -9.23 -4.20
N GLN A 80 -3.39 -10.03 -5.18
CA GLN A 80 -4.55 -9.67 -5.98
C GLN A 80 -5.77 -9.59 -5.09
N PRO A 81 -6.45 -8.43 -5.05
CA PRO A 81 -7.75 -8.40 -4.43
C PRO A 81 -8.65 -9.36 -5.20
N SER A 82 -9.47 -10.11 -4.48
CA SER A 82 -10.53 -10.90 -5.10
C SER A 82 -11.28 -9.99 -6.07
N PRO A 83 -11.54 -10.44 -7.33
CA PRO A 83 -12.31 -9.59 -8.23
C PRO A 83 -13.61 -9.23 -7.55
N VAL A 84 -13.77 -7.93 -7.34
CA VAL A 84 -14.95 -7.39 -6.73
C VAL A 84 -16.07 -7.50 -7.75
N ARG A 85 -16.89 -8.54 -7.62
CA ARG A 85 -18.14 -8.59 -8.37
C ARG A 85 -19.12 -7.63 -7.73
N LEU A 86 -19.44 -6.57 -8.46
CA LEU A 86 -20.52 -5.70 -8.06
C LEU A 86 -21.84 -6.42 -8.30
N SER A 87 -22.74 -6.35 -7.33
CA SER A 87 -24.09 -6.86 -7.50
C SER A 87 -24.79 -6.05 -8.59
N ARG A 88 -25.89 -6.60 -9.13
CA ARG A 88 -26.70 -5.88 -10.11
C ARG A 88 -27.18 -4.54 -9.55
N ALA A 89 -27.61 -4.53 -8.30
CA ALA A 89 -28.03 -3.30 -7.61
C ALA A 89 -26.92 -2.28 -7.50
N ALA A 90 -25.68 -2.72 -7.21
CA ALA A 90 -24.52 -1.84 -7.15
C ALA A 90 -24.15 -1.28 -8.53
N LEU A 91 -24.22 -2.10 -9.59
CA LEU A 91 -23.99 -1.67 -10.95
C LEU A 91 -25.02 -0.65 -11.41
N GLU A 92 -26.30 -0.87 -11.11
CA GLU A 92 -27.38 0.07 -11.43
C GLU A 92 -27.15 1.42 -10.73
N THR A 93 -26.80 1.39 -9.46
CA THR A 93 -26.53 2.60 -8.67
C THR A 93 -25.32 3.36 -9.24
N LEU A 94 -24.24 2.65 -9.53
CA LEU A 94 -23.05 3.24 -10.11
C LEU A 94 -23.31 3.85 -11.49
N ALA A 95 -24.13 3.20 -12.31
CA ALA A 95 -24.53 3.71 -13.61
C ALA A 95 -25.34 5.02 -13.49
N ILE A 96 -26.26 5.10 -12.53
CA ILE A 96 -27.04 6.31 -12.26
C ILE A 96 -26.09 7.46 -11.87
N ILE A 97 -25.14 7.20 -10.97
CA ILE A 97 -24.16 8.19 -10.53
C ILE A 97 -23.30 8.65 -11.71
N ALA A 98 -22.77 7.71 -12.49
CA ALA A 98 -21.90 8.04 -13.63
C ALA A 98 -22.62 8.90 -14.67
N TYR A 99 -23.89 8.64 -14.89
CA TYR A 99 -24.67 9.36 -15.88
C TYR A 99 -25.16 10.73 -15.41
N LYS A 100 -25.56 10.82 -14.12
CA LYS A 100 -26.21 12.02 -13.57
C LYS A 100 -25.35 12.82 -12.58
N GLN A 101 -24.09 12.47 -12.40
CA GLN A 101 -23.21 13.16 -11.44
C GLN A 101 -23.08 14.65 -11.71
N PRO A 102 -23.02 15.50 -10.69
CA PRO A 102 -23.20 15.16 -9.27
C PRO A 102 -24.69 14.92 -8.94
N ILE A 103 -24.94 13.97 -8.04
CA ILE A 103 -26.29 13.58 -7.65
C ILE A 103 -26.35 13.35 -6.13
N ILE A 104 -27.50 13.60 -5.49
CA ILE A 104 -27.71 13.33 -4.07
C ILE A 104 -28.38 11.98 -3.86
N ARG A 105 -28.20 11.41 -2.67
CA ARG A 105 -28.77 10.10 -2.31
C ARG A 105 -30.28 10.02 -2.55
N HIS A 106 -31.00 11.05 -2.14
CA HIS A 106 -32.45 11.10 -2.32
C HIS A 106 -32.88 10.88 -3.78
N ASP A 107 -32.18 11.56 -4.71
CA ASP A 107 -32.48 11.44 -6.13
C ASP A 107 -32.12 10.06 -6.69
N ILE A 108 -31.04 9.45 -6.19
CA ILE A 108 -30.68 8.08 -6.55
C ILE A 108 -31.79 7.12 -6.12
N GLU A 109 -32.28 7.25 -4.89
CA GLU A 109 -33.33 6.38 -4.34
C GLU A 109 -34.65 6.57 -5.08
N GLN A 110 -34.96 7.79 -5.49
CA GLN A 110 -36.13 8.09 -6.32
C GLN A 110 -36.08 7.36 -7.66
N ILE A 111 -34.94 7.37 -8.32
CA ILE A 111 -34.76 6.69 -9.60
C ILE A 111 -34.82 5.18 -9.44
N ARG A 112 -34.20 4.63 -8.41
CA ARG A 112 -34.18 3.18 -8.15
C ARG A 112 -35.48 2.67 -7.54
N GLY A 113 -36.20 3.51 -6.81
CA GLY A 113 -37.39 3.13 -6.08
C GLY A 113 -37.14 2.34 -4.80
N VAL A 114 -35.90 2.27 -4.32
CA VAL A 114 -35.51 1.54 -3.13
C VAL A 114 -34.42 2.28 -2.37
N ASP A 115 -34.22 1.94 -1.09
CA ASP A 115 -33.13 2.45 -0.27
C ASP A 115 -31.78 2.01 -0.88
N SER A 116 -30.86 2.95 -0.96
CA SER A 116 -29.52 2.72 -1.54
C SER A 116 -28.38 3.02 -0.57
N GLY A 117 -28.66 3.22 0.71
CA GLY A 117 -27.65 3.62 1.70
C GLY A 117 -26.51 2.63 1.85
N GLY A 118 -26.82 1.35 1.95
CA GLY A 118 -25.81 0.29 2.07
C GLY A 118 -24.90 0.19 0.83
N ILE A 119 -25.51 0.28 -0.36
CA ILE A 119 -24.78 0.23 -1.63
C ILE A 119 -23.89 1.45 -1.78
N LEU A 120 -24.38 2.64 -1.44
CA LEU A 120 -23.60 3.88 -1.52
C LEU A 120 -22.40 3.83 -0.58
N ARG A 121 -22.58 3.31 0.65
CA ARG A 121 -21.48 3.14 1.58
C ARG A 121 -20.40 2.21 1.02
N MET A 122 -20.81 1.10 0.42
CA MET A 122 -19.88 0.15 -0.19
C MET A 122 -19.12 0.78 -1.35
N LEU A 123 -19.80 1.54 -2.22
CA LEU A 123 -19.15 2.23 -3.36
C LEU A 123 -18.17 3.29 -2.87
N LEU A 124 -18.49 4.01 -1.80
CA LEU A 124 -17.58 4.99 -1.18
C LEU A 124 -16.36 4.29 -0.58
N ASP A 125 -16.57 3.19 0.17
CA ASP A 125 -15.48 2.44 0.80
C ASP A 125 -14.50 1.89 -0.23
N ARG A 126 -14.99 1.49 -1.40
CA ARG A 126 -14.18 0.98 -2.51
C ARG A 126 -13.63 2.08 -3.42
N LYS A 127 -13.90 3.33 -3.11
CA LYS A 127 -13.43 4.50 -3.86
C LYS A 127 -13.90 4.54 -5.31
N LEU A 128 -15.03 3.92 -5.59
CA LEU A 128 -15.67 3.99 -6.91
C LEU A 128 -16.47 5.27 -7.07
N VAL A 129 -16.91 5.86 -5.96
CA VAL A 129 -17.57 7.17 -5.91
C VAL A 129 -16.97 7.99 -4.77
N ARG A 130 -17.20 9.29 -4.77
CA ARG A 130 -16.74 10.20 -3.70
C ARG A 130 -17.81 11.24 -3.38
N VAL A 131 -17.74 11.75 -2.16
CA VAL A 131 -18.61 12.85 -1.73
C VAL A 131 -17.95 14.17 -2.13
N LEU A 132 -18.66 15.02 -2.88
CA LEU A 132 -18.19 16.36 -3.25
C LEU A 132 -18.56 17.41 -2.21
N GLY A 133 -19.64 17.17 -1.44
CA GLY A 133 -20.15 18.08 -0.46
C GLY A 133 -21.53 17.68 -0.02
N ARG A 134 -22.17 18.52 0.76
CA ARG A 134 -23.56 18.31 1.20
C ARG A 134 -24.44 19.38 0.56
N ARG A 135 -25.65 18.98 0.20
CA ARG A 135 -26.67 19.92 -0.23
C ARG A 135 -27.28 20.58 1.02
N GLU A 136 -27.29 21.89 1.04
CA GLU A 136 -27.95 22.66 2.09
C GLU A 136 -29.47 22.67 1.93
#